data_b1ad31551861aeee0adc8d4944632678
#
_entry.id   b1ad31551861aeee0adc8d4944632678
#
_cell.length_a   1.000
_cell.length_b   1.000
_cell.length_c   1.000
_cell.angle_alpha   90.00
_cell.angle_beta   90.00
_cell.angle_gamma   90.00
#
_symmetry.space_group_name_H-M   'P 1'
#
loop_
_entity.id
_entity.type
_entity.pdbx_description
1 polymer ?
#
loop_
_entity_poly.entity_id
_entity_poly.type
_entity_poly.pdbx_seq_one_letter_code
_entity_poly.pdbx_strand_id
1 'polypeptide(L)'
;MTKKDLSVYEHYSLEYGIQKSTVYKVCADLGFAPNLCINHLTADQKGKYYKRCLDFIHGAKLRSFRKERISELIQKGCLRGLRLRRKLPVRGQRTRSNAKTIKRWRL
;
A
#
# COMPACT_ATOMS: atom_id res chain seq x y z
N MET A 1 17.69 -11.11 -19.93
CA MET A 1 16.52 -11.56 -19.14
C MET A 1 15.26 -11.04 -19.83
N THR A 2 14.52 -11.93 -20.45
CA THR A 2 13.21 -11.59 -21.01
C THR A 2 12.31 -11.10 -19.87
N LYS A 3 11.83 -9.86 -19.97
CA LYS A 3 10.77 -9.39 -19.09
C LYS A 3 9.60 -10.36 -19.28
N LYS A 4 9.32 -11.20 -18.28
CA LYS A 4 8.11 -12.02 -18.27
C LYS A 4 6.93 -11.09 -18.52
N ASP A 5 6.06 -11.49 -19.44
CA ASP A 5 4.79 -10.79 -19.64
C ASP A 5 3.98 -10.87 -18.35
N LEU A 6 4.06 -9.80 -17.55
CA LEU A 6 3.34 -9.73 -16.29
C LEU A 6 1.84 -9.64 -16.55
N SER A 7 1.06 -10.35 -15.76
CA SER A 7 -0.39 -10.15 -15.74
C SER A 7 -0.73 -8.76 -15.21
N VAL A 8 -1.93 -8.27 -15.55
CA VAL A 8 -2.45 -7.00 -15.02
C VAL A 8 -2.38 -6.97 -13.49
N TYR A 9 -2.76 -8.08 -12.86
CA TYR A 9 -2.67 -8.22 -11.41
C TYR A 9 -1.24 -8.07 -10.89
N GLU A 10 -0.27 -8.79 -11.44
CA GLU A 10 1.13 -8.75 -11.00
C GLU A 10 1.74 -7.36 -11.18
N HIS A 11 1.47 -6.72 -12.32
CA HIS A 11 2.01 -5.39 -12.62
C HIS A 11 1.51 -4.32 -11.65
N TYR A 12 0.20 -4.26 -11.42
CA TYR A 12 -0.39 -3.21 -10.58
C TYR A 12 -0.29 -3.50 -9.09
N SER A 13 -0.16 -4.75 -8.67
CA SER A 13 0.09 -5.10 -7.27
C SER A 13 1.48 -4.70 -6.75
N LEU A 14 2.41 -4.31 -7.64
CA LEU A 14 3.70 -3.74 -7.25
C LEU A 14 3.57 -2.35 -6.64
N GLU A 15 2.48 -1.64 -6.93
CA GLU A 15 2.25 -0.32 -6.39
C GLU A 15 1.89 -0.37 -4.91
N TYR A 16 2.55 0.46 -4.10
CA TYR A 16 2.30 0.51 -2.66
C TYR A 16 0.86 0.95 -2.35
N GLY A 17 0.11 0.10 -1.66
CA GLY A 17 -1.29 0.35 -1.31
C GLY A 17 -2.31 -0.23 -2.28
N ILE A 18 -1.87 -0.77 -3.43
CA ILE A 18 -2.72 -1.48 -4.38
C ILE A 18 -2.41 -2.97 -4.26
N GLN A 19 -3.38 -3.75 -3.83
CA GLN A 19 -3.26 -5.19 -3.69
C GLN A 19 -4.39 -5.91 -4.44
N LYS A 20 -4.41 -7.23 -4.32
CA LYS A 20 -5.32 -8.13 -5.04
C LYS A 20 -6.76 -7.63 -5.06
N SER A 21 -7.34 -7.31 -3.92
CA SER A 21 -8.74 -6.86 -3.80
C SER A 21 -9.00 -5.57 -4.60
N THR A 22 -8.10 -4.60 -4.55
CA THR A 22 -8.22 -3.33 -5.28
C THR A 22 -8.09 -3.55 -6.78
N VAL A 23 -7.10 -4.36 -7.22
CA VAL A 23 -6.92 -4.68 -8.65
C VAL A 23 -8.15 -5.36 -9.21
N TYR A 24 -8.68 -6.39 -8.52
CA TYR A 24 -9.87 -7.11 -8.96
C TYR A 24 -11.09 -6.20 -9.07
N LYS A 25 -11.28 -5.31 -8.09
CA LYS A 25 -12.37 -4.33 -8.11
C LYS A 25 -12.28 -3.38 -9.30
N VAL A 26 -11.10 -2.82 -9.54
CA VAL A 26 -10.88 -1.91 -10.68
C VAL A 26 -11.04 -2.63 -12.01
N CYS A 27 -10.54 -3.85 -12.12
CA CYS A 27 -10.71 -4.66 -13.34
C CYS A 27 -12.18 -5.02 -13.60
N ALA A 28 -12.94 -5.35 -12.55
CA ALA A 28 -14.38 -5.60 -12.67
C ALA A 28 -15.15 -4.34 -13.12
N ASP A 29 -14.82 -3.18 -12.57
CA ASP A 29 -15.43 -1.89 -12.95
C ASP A 29 -15.13 -1.52 -14.41
N LEU A 30 -13.97 -1.89 -14.93
CA LEU A 30 -13.53 -1.60 -16.30
C LEU A 30 -13.82 -2.72 -17.32
N GLY A 31 -14.27 -3.88 -16.84
CA GLY A 31 -14.71 -4.99 -17.69
C GLY A 31 -13.59 -5.80 -18.33
N PHE A 32 -12.40 -5.88 -17.73
CA PHE A 32 -11.33 -6.76 -18.22
C PHE A 32 -10.80 -7.72 -17.14
N ALA A 33 -10.25 -8.86 -17.60
CA ALA A 33 -9.78 -9.89 -16.71
C ALA A 33 -8.43 -9.53 -16.07
N PRO A 34 -8.25 -9.74 -14.75
CA PRO A 34 -7.00 -9.42 -14.06
C PRO A 34 -5.82 -10.32 -14.48
N ASN A 35 -6.10 -11.48 -15.07
CA ASN A 35 -5.09 -12.44 -15.55
C ASN A 35 -4.55 -12.13 -16.97
N LEU A 36 -5.11 -11.14 -17.66
CA LEU A 36 -4.61 -10.71 -18.97
C LEU A 36 -3.20 -10.17 -18.85
N CYS A 37 -2.37 -10.44 -19.87
CA CYS A 37 -1.05 -9.81 -19.96
C CYS A 37 -1.18 -8.30 -20.18
N ILE A 38 -0.39 -7.52 -19.46
CA ILE A 38 -0.42 -6.05 -19.55
C ILE A 38 -0.11 -5.55 -20.97
N ASN A 39 0.64 -6.33 -21.75
CA ASN A 39 0.99 -5.98 -23.13
C ASN A 39 -0.22 -6.00 -24.07
N HIS A 40 -1.25 -6.79 -23.76
CA HIS A 40 -2.49 -6.87 -24.55
C HIS A 40 -3.44 -5.70 -24.30
N LEU A 41 -3.20 -4.90 -23.26
CA LEU A 41 -3.99 -3.71 -22.98
C LEU A 41 -3.58 -2.55 -23.89
N THR A 42 -4.58 -1.88 -24.47
CA THR A 42 -4.35 -0.66 -25.24
C THR A 42 -3.93 0.49 -24.33
N ALA A 43 -3.30 1.53 -24.89
CA ALA A 43 -2.91 2.71 -24.13
C ALA A 43 -4.12 3.40 -23.44
N ASP A 44 -5.27 3.40 -24.11
CA ASP A 44 -6.51 3.94 -23.57
C ASP A 44 -7.02 3.14 -22.36
N GLN A 45 -6.98 1.82 -22.44
CA GLN A 45 -7.36 0.95 -21.31
C GLN A 45 -6.44 1.14 -20.11
N LYS A 46 -5.13 1.26 -20.33
CA LYS A 46 -4.16 1.59 -19.28
C LYS A 46 -4.47 2.95 -18.64
N GLY A 47 -4.78 3.95 -19.46
CA GLY A 47 -5.18 5.28 -18.98
C GLY A 47 -6.44 5.25 -18.11
N LYS A 48 -7.46 4.51 -18.52
CA LYS A 48 -8.70 4.32 -17.73
C LYS A 48 -8.40 3.63 -16.40
N TYR A 49 -7.52 2.63 -16.38
CA TYR A 49 -7.10 1.97 -15.15
C TYR A 49 -6.43 2.94 -14.18
N TYR A 50 -5.45 3.73 -14.64
CA TYR A 50 -4.79 4.73 -13.81
C TYR A 50 -5.76 5.78 -13.26
N LYS A 51 -6.68 6.28 -14.09
CA LYS A 51 -7.73 7.19 -13.65
C LYS A 51 -8.56 6.60 -12.51
N ARG A 52 -8.96 5.35 -12.62
CA ARG A 52 -9.75 4.68 -11.59
C ARG A 52 -8.95 4.43 -10.31
N CYS A 53 -7.64 4.16 -10.43
CA CYS A 53 -6.77 4.02 -9.27
C CYS A 53 -6.58 5.32 -8.48
N LEU A 54 -6.77 6.49 -9.08
CA LEU A 54 -6.69 7.77 -8.37
C LEU A 54 -7.77 7.93 -7.28
N ASP A 55 -8.87 7.19 -7.37
CA ASP A 55 -9.92 7.16 -6.34
C ASP A 55 -9.44 6.48 -5.05
N PHE A 56 -8.36 5.71 -5.12
CA PHE A 56 -7.76 5.04 -3.97
C PHE A 56 -6.50 5.78 -3.52
N ILE A 57 -6.30 5.83 -2.21
CA ILE A 57 -5.07 6.39 -1.64
C ILE A 57 -3.96 5.35 -1.75
N HIS A 58 -2.95 5.61 -2.58
CA HIS A 58 -1.83 4.70 -2.83
C HIS A 58 -0.50 5.45 -2.98
N GLY A 59 0.60 4.69 -3.12
CA GLY A 59 1.93 5.22 -3.37
C GLY A 59 2.43 6.21 -2.31
N ALA A 60 3.01 7.30 -2.76
CA ALA A 60 3.56 8.36 -1.90
C ALA A 60 2.48 9.02 -1.03
N LYS A 61 1.28 9.23 -1.56
CA LYS A 61 0.14 9.81 -0.84
C LYS A 61 -0.27 8.96 0.35
N LEU A 62 -0.30 7.63 0.21
CA LEU A 62 -0.57 6.72 1.32
C LEU A 62 0.52 6.77 2.39
N ARG A 63 1.79 6.87 1.97
CA ARG A 63 2.91 7.00 2.91
C ARG A 63 2.82 8.28 3.73
N SER A 64 2.52 9.42 3.10
CA SER A 64 2.30 10.69 3.80
C SER A 64 1.14 10.61 4.77
N PHE A 65 0.01 10.08 4.34
CA PHE A 65 -1.16 9.89 5.18
C PHE A 65 -0.86 9.05 6.43
N ARG A 66 -0.09 7.95 6.28
CA ARG A 66 0.33 7.14 7.44
C ARG A 66 1.23 7.91 8.41
N LYS A 67 2.17 8.70 7.88
CA LYS A 67 3.04 9.55 8.72
C LYS A 67 2.26 10.59 9.49
N GLU A 68 1.30 11.26 8.85
CA GLU A 68 0.42 12.23 9.49
C GLU A 68 -0.36 11.61 10.65
N ARG A 69 -0.94 10.43 10.44
CA ARG A 69 -1.67 9.72 11.51
C ARG A 69 -0.81 9.35 12.70
N ILE A 70 0.44 8.95 12.47
CA ILE A 70 1.39 8.68 13.55
C ILE A 70 1.78 9.99 14.26
N SER A 71 2.04 11.05 13.51
CA SER A 71 2.37 12.37 14.05
C SER A 71 1.25 12.93 14.94
N GLU A 72 0.00 12.83 14.51
CA GLU A 72 -1.17 13.21 15.30
C GLU A 72 -1.22 12.49 16.66
N LEU A 73 -0.97 11.17 16.67
CA LEU A 73 -0.96 10.40 17.91
C LEU A 73 0.18 10.82 18.84
N ILE A 74 1.34 11.16 18.30
CA ILE A 74 2.48 11.65 19.08
C ILE A 74 2.17 13.03 19.66
N GLN A 75 1.57 13.93 18.88
CA GLN A 75 1.19 15.28 19.31
C GLN A 75 0.13 15.27 20.40
N LYS A 76 -0.82 14.35 20.34
CA LYS A 76 -1.86 14.16 21.37
C LYS A 76 -1.29 13.72 22.74
N GLY A 77 -0.02 13.30 22.82
CA GLY A 77 0.62 12.88 24.06
C GLY A 77 0.03 11.62 24.70
N CYS A 78 -0.79 10.86 24.00
CA CYS A 78 -1.39 9.63 24.51
C CYS A 78 -0.33 8.51 24.66
N LEU A 79 -0.63 7.50 25.50
CA LEU A 79 0.27 6.35 25.72
C LEU A 79 0.70 5.68 24.40
N ARG A 80 -0.23 5.52 23.48
CA ARG A 80 0.04 4.93 22.15
C ARG A 80 1.03 5.78 21.36
N GLY A 81 0.89 7.10 21.36
CA GLY A 81 1.80 8.05 20.71
C GLY A 81 3.20 8.02 21.32
N LEU A 82 3.30 8.00 22.66
CA LEU A 82 4.58 7.90 23.37
C LEU A 82 5.32 6.59 23.04
N ARG A 83 4.61 5.47 22.96
CA ARG A 83 5.17 4.19 22.59
C ARG A 83 5.67 4.18 21.13
N LEU A 84 4.89 4.75 20.19
CA LEU A 84 5.32 4.92 18.81
C LEU A 84 6.59 5.76 18.68
N ARG A 85 6.65 6.90 19.40
CA ARG A 85 7.85 7.76 19.43
C ARG A 85 9.09 7.02 19.93
N ARG A 86 8.94 6.17 20.94
CA ARG A 86 10.02 5.34 21.49
C ARG A 86 10.29 4.06 20.69
N LYS A 87 9.60 3.84 19.59
CA LYS A 87 9.68 2.61 18.76
C LYS A 87 9.40 1.34 19.59
N LEU A 88 8.36 1.41 20.40
CA LEU A 88 7.88 0.29 21.21
C LEU A 88 6.56 -0.26 20.64
N PRO A 89 6.28 -1.56 20.81
CA PRO A 89 5.01 -2.15 20.42
C PRO A 89 3.85 -1.49 21.16
N VAL A 90 2.75 -1.21 20.45
CA VAL A 90 1.59 -0.49 20.99
C VAL A 90 0.42 -1.40 21.39
N ARG A 91 0.52 -2.70 21.07
CA ARG A 91 -0.55 -3.68 21.28
C ARG A 91 -0.24 -4.72 22.37
N GLY A 92 0.54 -4.34 23.39
CA GLY A 92 0.84 -5.23 24.52
C GLY A 92 1.79 -6.39 24.23
N GLN A 93 2.53 -6.35 23.11
CA GLN A 93 3.48 -7.40 22.75
C GLN A 93 4.73 -7.36 23.63
N ARG A 94 5.39 -8.53 23.77
CA ARG A 94 6.65 -8.66 24.52
C ARG A 94 7.76 -7.86 23.82
N THR A 95 8.60 -7.19 24.62
CA THR A 95 9.68 -6.33 24.11
C THR A 95 11.05 -7.00 24.15
N ARG A 96 11.19 -8.13 24.84
CA ARG A 96 12.49 -8.79 25.06
C ARG A 96 13.09 -9.36 23.75
N SER A 97 12.31 -10.14 22.98
CA SER A 97 12.79 -10.80 21.76
C SER A 97 12.04 -10.39 20.49
N ASN A 98 10.81 -9.90 20.58
CA ASN A 98 9.88 -9.72 19.44
C ASN A 98 9.65 -8.29 18.99
N ALA A 99 10.36 -7.30 19.54
CA ALA A 99 10.20 -5.88 19.19
C ALA A 99 11.09 -5.43 18.01
N LYS A 100 11.60 -6.35 17.21
CA LYS A 100 12.56 -6.05 16.13
C LYS A 100 11.95 -5.24 14.98
N THR A 101 10.73 -5.54 14.60
CA THR A 101 10.06 -4.89 13.45
C THR A 101 9.86 -3.40 13.69
N ILE A 102 9.35 -3.02 14.87
CA ILE A 102 9.07 -1.61 15.15
C ILE A 102 10.35 -0.77 15.30
N LYS A 103 11.45 -1.38 15.78
CA LYS A 103 12.76 -0.71 15.85
C LYS A 103 13.31 -0.33 14.47
N ARG A 104 12.95 -1.09 13.43
CA ARG A 104 13.35 -0.81 12.04
C ARG A 104 12.50 0.26 11.35
N TRP A 105 11.35 0.61 11.91
CA TRP A 105 10.49 1.61 11.32
C TRP A 105 11.17 2.98 11.30
N ARG A 106 11.20 3.56 10.12
CA ARG A 106 11.55 4.97 9.93
C ARG A 106 10.24 5.78 9.97
N LEU A 107 10.07 6.49 11.05
CA LEU A 107 8.97 7.44 11.21
C LEU A 107 9.20 8.65 10.32
#